data_23d1a1ce278dab12265a5362a8eea0cf
#
_entry.id   23d1a1ce278dab12265a5362a8eea0cf
#
_cell.length_a   1.000
_cell.length_b   1.000
_cell.length_c   1.000
_cell.angle_alpha   90.00
_cell.angle_beta   90.00
_cell.angle_gamma   90.00
#
_symmetry.space_group_name_H-M   'P 1'
#
loop_
_entity.id
_entity.type
_entity.pdbx_description
1 polymer ?
#
loop_
_entity_poly.entity_id
_entity_poly.type
_entity_poly.pdbx_seq_one_letter_code
_entity_poly.pdbx_strand_id
1 'polypeptide(L)'
;QLSGTALPHPVDLKANSADTADGIVLAVEDTPVDEAVADIAKALDRFDDTGTRVYVVVQAACERTEGACMLIERLRQACELRRLTWCGGVIACTGSGIAALRHSPRMGLLRRPFSEATDKLVGAVRMGCSVEHAQLLGGGNASSVDTDGMVRAKPAVPALIWRAIIKRLGAHAQSNI
;
A
#
# COMPACT_ATOMS: atom_id res chain seq x y z
N GLN A 1 -26.08 12.72 -5.00
CA GLN A 1 -24.80 13.31 -4.53
C GLN A 1 -24.11 12.25 -3.71
N LEU A 2 -23.31 11.40 -4.36
CA LEU A 2 -22.28 10.70 -3.64
C LEU A 2 -21.33 11.81 -3.18
N SER A 3 -21.47 12.21 -1.91
CA SER A 3 -20.34 12.77 -1.21
C SER A 3 -19.25 11.72 -1.39
N GLY A 4 -18.30 12.02 -2.28
CA GLY A 4 -17.09 11.26 -2.31
C GLY A 4 -16.59 11.22 -0.87
N THR A 5 -16.70 10.09 -0.24
CA THR A 5 -15.90 9.79 0.92
C THR A 5 -14.49 9.84 0.38
N ALA A 6 -13.91 11.05 0.41
CA ALA A 6 -12.48 11.17 0.42
C ALA A 6 -12.03 10.10 1.39
N LEU A 7 -11.20 9.17 0.93
CA LEU A 7 -10.49 8.29 1.85
C LEU A 7 -9.94 9.21 2.93
N PRO A 8 -10.10 8.87 4.20
CA PRO A 8 -9.63 9.75 5.26
C PRO A 8 -8.20 10.13 4.95
N HIS A 9 -7.89 11.41 5.09
CA HIS A 9 -6.54 11.92 4.92
C HIS A 9 -5.54 10.90 5.46
N PRO A 10 -4.40 10.65 4.78
CA PRO A 10 -3.50 9.53 5.05
C PRO A 10 -3.01 9.42 6.49
N VAL A 11 -3.42 10.30 7.36
CA VAL A 11 -2.96 10.34 8.73
C VAL A 11 -4.12 10.45 9.71
N ASP A 12 -5.10 9.56 9.63
CA ASP A 12 -5.90 9.26 10.81
C ASP A 12 -5.21 8.14 11.61
N LEU A 13 -3.97 8.39 12.02
CA LEU A 13 -3.33 7.66 13.09
C LEU A 13 -4.12 8.00 14.37
N LYS A 14 -5.26 7.36 14.55
CA LYS A 14 -5.91 7.28 15.86
C LYS A 14 -4.96 6.51 16.75
N ALA A 15 -4.01 7.24 17.31
CA ALA A 15 -3.17 6.78 18.38
C ALA A 15 -4.06 6.53 19.60
N ASN A 16 -4.71 5.37 19.65
CA ASN A 16 -5.07 4.79 20.92
C ASN A 16 -3.77 4.37 21.57
N SER A 17 -3.24 5.18 22.49
CA SER A 17 -2.22 4.85 23.49
C SER A 17 -0.97 4.10 23.02
N ALA A 18 -0.41 4.40 21.87
CA ALA A 18 0.72 3.64 21.37
C ALA A 18 1.96 4.51 21.14
N ASP A 19 2.49 5.06 22.21
CA ASP A 19 3.88 5.55 22.22
C ASP A 19 4.90 4.38 22.09
N THR A 20 4.43 3.14 21.95
CA THR A 20 5.25 1.91 21.87
C THR A 20 4.71 0.92 20.83
N ALA A 21 4.50 1.36 19.59
CA ALA A 21 4.12 0.43 18.53
C ALA A 21 5.36 -0.30 17.98
N ASP A 22 5.36 -1.64 17.99
CA ASP A 22 6.42 -2.45 17.38
C ASP A 22 6.48 -2.33 15.86
N GLY A 23 5.41 -1.87 15.23
CA GLY A 23 5.33 -1.68 13.79
C GLY A 23 4.16 -0.79 13.36
N ILE A 24 4.37 -0.03 12.30
CA ILE A 24 3.43 0.91 11.69
C ILE A 24 3.16 0.47 10.26
N VAL A 25 1.90 0.49 9.85
CA VAL A 25 1.52 0.29 8.44
C VAL A 25 0.98 1.61 7.90
N LEU A 26 1.68 2.18 6.92
CA LEU A 26 1.27 3.38 6.21
C LEU A 26 0.49 2.98 4.96
N ALA A 27 -0.72 3.50 4.80
CA ALA A 27 -1.51 3.34 3.57
C ALA A 27 -1.59 4.69 2.86
N VAL A 28 -1.05 4.77 1.65
CA VAL A 28 -0.89 6.03 0.91
C VAL A 28 -1.42 5.88 -0.51
N GLU A 29 -2.12 6.89 -0.99
CA GLU A 29 -2.43 7.03 -2.41
C GLU A 29 -1.27 7.73 -3.13
N ASP A 30 -1.10 7.42 -4.42
CA ASP A 30 -0.17 8.10 -5.31
C ASP A 30 -0.72 9.51 -5.64
N THR A 31 -0.63 10.41 -4.68
CA THR A 31 -1.02 11.83 -4.72
C THR A 31 0.25 12.70 -4.81
N PRO A 32 0.15 14.02 -4.92
CA PRO A 32 1.32 14.90 -4.94
C PRO A 32 2.29 14.56 -3.81
N VAL A 33 3.48 14.11 -4.19
CA VAL A 33 4.44 13.42 -3.31
C VAL A 33 4.87 14.30 -2.13
N ASP A 34 5.08 15.58 -2.36
CA ASP A 34 5.70 16.45 -1.35
C ASP A 34 4.78 16.72 -0.16
N GLU A 35 3.46 16.90 -0.39
CA GLU A 35 2.49 17.13 0.68
C GLU A 35 2.26 15.86 1.50
N ALA A 36 2.06 14.73 0.82
CA ALA A 36 1.87 13.44 1.49
C ALA A 36 3.08 13.04 2.33
N VAL A 37 4.29 13.26 1.82
CA VAL A 37 5.54 12.96 2.55
C VAL A 37 5.69 13.85 3.79
N ALA A 38 5.37 15.15 3.69
CA ALA A 38 5.48 16.06 4.82
C ALA A 38 4.55 15.67 5.98
N ASP A 39 3.30 15.32 5.68
CA ASP A 39 2.33 14.90 6.68
C ASP A 39 2.71 13.57 7.33
N ILE A 40 3.15 12.61 6.52
CA ILE A 40 3.61 11.31 7.03
C ILE A 40 4.88 11.47 7.87
N ALA A 41 5.85 12.27 7.41
CA ALA A 41 7.07 12.53 8.15
C ALA A 41 6.78 13.11 9.53
N LYS A 42 5.87 14.08 9.62
CA LYS A 42 5.42 14.66 10.89
C LYS A 42 4.72 13.63 11.79
N ALA A 43 3.96 12.70 11.20
CA ALA A 43 3.33 11.64 11.96
C ALA A 43 4.35 10.63 12.50
N LEU A 44 5.43 10.38 11.74
CA LEU A 44 6.52 9.49 12.13
C LEU A 44 7.42 10.10 13.22
N ASP A 45 7.42 11.41 13.43
CA ASP A 45 8.20 12.08 14.50
C ASP A 45 7.88 11.54 15.90
N ARG A 46 6.68 10.98 16.09
CA ARG A 46 6.26 10.34 17.34
C ARG A 46 7.02 9.06 17.68
N PHE A 47 7.62 8.44 16.66
CA PHE A 47 8.32 7.16 16.75
C PHE A 47 9.82 7.32 16.53
N ASP A 48 10.32 8.56 16.60
CA ASP A 48 11.72 8.86 16.36
C ASP A 48 12.61 8.06 17.33
N ASP A 49 13.72 7.53 16.80
CA ASP A 49 14.74 6.75 17.54
C ASP A 49 14.23 5.47 18.25
N THR A 50 13.05 4.96 17.90
CA THR A 50 12.46 3.78 18.56
C THR A 50 12.83 2.45 17.91
N GLY A 51 13.38 2.45 16.70
CA GLY A 51 13.59 1.25 15.89
C GLY A 51 12.31 0.59 15.41
N THR A 52 11.17 1.28 15.56
CA THR A 52 9.85 0.80 15.11
C THR A 52 9.88 0.43 13.64
N ARG A 53 9.29 -0.71 13.30
CA ARG A 53 9.20 -1.21 11.92
C ARG A 53 8.14 -0.46 11.13
N VAL A 54 8.50 -0.02 9.92
CA VAL A 54 7.59 0.70 9.02
C VAL A 54 7.32 -0.13 7.77
N TYR A 55 6.05 -0.38 7.53
CA TYR A 55 5.51 -1.05 6.35
C TYR A 55 4.66 -0.08 5.56
N VAL A 56 4.63 -0.23 4.23
CA VAL A 56 3.90 0.71 3.38
C VAL A 56 2.99 -0.02 2.39
N VAL A 57 1.78 0.50 2.21
CA VAL A 57 0.89 0.14 1.11
C VAL A 57 0.67 1.38 0.27
N VAL A 58 1.11 1.34 -0.98
CA VAL A 58 0.90 2.44 -1.92
C VAL A 58 -0.12 2.02 -2.97
N GLN A 59 -1.18 2.78 -3.11
CA GLN A 59 -2.12 2.64 -4.22
C GLN A 59 -1.63 3.50 -5.38
N ALA A 60 -1.29 2.86 -6.50
CA ALA A 60 -0.76 3.55 -7.68
C ALA A 60 -1.60 3.29 -8.93
N ALA A 61 -1.49 4.17 -9.91
CA ALA A 61 -2.05 3.93 -11.24
C ALA A 61 -1.34 2.77 -11.94
N CYS A 62 -2.10 1.92 -12.66
CA CYS A 62 -1.55 0.73 -13.31
C CYS A 62 -0.42 1.01 -14.31
N GLU A 63 -0.39 2.20 -14.89
CA GLU A 63 0.54 2.56 -15.98
C GLU A 63 1.63 3.53 -15.55
N ARG A 64 1.45 4.23 -14.46
CA ARG A 64 2.40 5.22 -13.94
C ARG A 64 2.75 4.88 -12.50
N THR A 65 3.87 4.21 -12.32
CA THR A 65 4.39 3.89 -10.98
C THR A 65 5.57 4.77 -10.57
N GLU A 66 5.95 5.74 -11.41
CA GLU A 66 7.07 6.65 -11.12
C GLU A 66 6.81 7.49 -9.87
N GLY A 67 5.61 8.06 -9.74
CA GLY A 67 5.21 8.80 -8.54
C GLY A 67 5.25 7.92 -7.28
N ALA A 68 4.74 6.68 -7.39
CA ALA A 68 4.81 5.74 -6.28
C ALA A 68 6.25 5.38 -5.90
N CYS A 69 7.15 5.21 -6.88
CA CYS A 69 8.57 4.96 -6.61
C CYS A 69 9.23 6.16 -5.92
N MET A 70 8.96 7.37 -6.38
CA MET A 70 9.47 8.59 -5.74
C MET A 70 8.95 8.73 -4.30
N LEU A 71 7.67 8.46 -4.09
CA LEU A 71 7.06 8.49 -2.76
C LEU A 71 7.74 7.49 -1.83
N ILE A 72 7.91 6.25 -2.28
CA ILE A 72 8.56 5.18 -1.50
C ILE A 72 9.98 5.57 -1.11
N GLU A 73 10.78 6.06 -2.06
CA GLU A 73 12.15 6.50 -1.79
C GLU A 73 12.18 7.62 -0.74
N ARG A 74 11.28 8.62 -0.84
CA ARG A 74 11.16 9.70 0.13
C ARG A 74 10.74 9.20 1.51
N LEU A 75 9.80 8.24 1.57
CA LEU A 75 9.38 7.64 2.83
C LEU A 75 10.50 6.80 3.47
N ARG A 76 11.25 6.06 2.66
CA ARG A 76 12.42 5.31 3.13
C ARG A 76 13.47 6.25 3.75
N GLN A 77 13.81 7.34 3.07
CA GLN A 77 14.70 8.37 3.59
C GLN A 77 14.18 8.99 4.89
N ALA A 78 12.88 9.27 4.97
CA ALA A 78 12.25 9.80 6.19
C ALA A 78 12.34 8.82 7.36
N CYS A 79 12.25 7.51 7.11
CA CYS A 79 12.46 6.47 8.12
C CYS A 79 13.92 6.41 8.56
N GLU A 80 14.87 6.43 7.63
CA GLU A 80 16.31 6.41 7.92
C GLU A 80 16.72 7.59 8.81
N LEU A 81 16.25 8.80 8.51
CA LEU A 81 16.53 10.00 9.30
C LEU A 81 16.04 9.88 10.75
N ARG A 82 14.98 9.10 10.99
CA ARG A 82 14.35 8.88 12.29
C ARG A 82 14.77 7.58 12.97
N ARG A 83 15.74 6.87 12.40
CA ARG A 83 16.18 5.56 12.90
C ARG A 83 15.05 4.53 13.03
N LEU A 84 14.04 4.64 12.15
CA LEU A 84 12.99 3.66 12.01
C LEU A 84 13.44 2.54 11.08
N THR A 85 12.93 1.33 11.29
CA THR A 85 13.30 0.17 10.48
C THR A 85 12.38 0.06 9.27
N TRP A 86 12.89 0.35 8.07
CA TRP A 86 12.16 0.13 6.83
C TRP A 86 11.99 -1.36 6.55
N CYS A 87 10.76 -1.83 6.41
CA CYS A 87 10.43 -3.24 6.18
C CYS A 87 9.81 -3.51 4.80
N GLY A 88 9.73 -2.50 3.94
CA GLY A 88 9.13 -2.63 2.61
C GLY A 88 7.61 -2.61 2.64
N GLY A 89 6.98 -3.14 1.59
CA GLY A 89 5.53 -3.07 1.50
C GLY A 89 4.94 -3.58 0.19
N VAL A 90 3.78 -3.04 -0.18
CA VAL A 90 3.03 -3.41 -1.37
C VAL A 90 2.69 -2.18 -2.21
N ILE A 91 2.94 -2.25 -3.51
CA ILE A 91 2.40 -1.30 -4.50
C ILE A 91 1.19 -1.96 -5.17
N ALA A 92 0.00 -1.48 -4.85
CA ALA A 92 -1.24 -1.93 -5.46
C ALA A 92 -1.51 -1.14 -6.75
N CYS A 93 -1.20 -1.73 -7.90
CA CYS A 93 -1.39 -1.12 -9.22
C CYS A 93 -2.86 -1.20 -9.66
N THR A 94 -3.77 -0.64 -8.90
CA THR A 94 -5.22 -0.68 -9.15
C THR A 94 -5.78 0.61 -9.75
N GLY A 95 -5.09 1.72 -9.59
CA GLY A 95 -5.68 3.03 -9.78
C GLY A 95 -6.94 3.20 -8.92
N SER A 96 -7.93 3.91 -9.40
CA SER A 96 -9.24 4.07 -8.74
C SER A 96 -10.05 2.76 -8.64
N GLY A 97 -9.53 1.65 -9.17
CA GLY A 97 -10.25 0.38 -9.25
C GLY A 97 -10.32 -0.42 -7.95
N ILE A 98 -9.59 -0.03 -6.90
CA ILE A 98 -9.56 -0.80 -5.65
C ILE A 98 -10.95 -0.89 -4.99
N ALA A 99 -11.72 0.18 -5.05
CA ALA A 99 -13.08 0.20 -4.52
C ALA A 99 -14.01 -0.77 -5.27
N ALA A 100 -13.85 -0.90 -6.58
CA ALA A 100 -14.62 -1.82 -7.41
C ALA A 100 -14.29 -3.29 -7.13
N LEU A 101 -13.10 -3.60 -6.62
CA LEU A 101 -12.70 -4.96 -6.22
C LEU A 101 -13.35 -5.42 -4.92
N ARG A 102 -13.95 -4.52 -4.15
CA ARG A 102 -14.54 -4.82 -2.85
C ARG A 102 -15.53 -5.98 -2.90
N HIS A 103 -16.31 -6.06 -3.96
CA HIS A 103 -17.34 -7.08 -4.16
C HIS A 103 -16.85 -8.30 -4.96
N SER A 104 -15.62 -8.29 -5.42
CA SER A 104 -15.03 -9.43 -6.14
C SER A 104 -14.57 -10.51 -5.15
N PRO A 105 -14.70 -11.82 -5.50
CA PRO A 105 -14.19 -12.89 -4.67
C PRO A 105 -12.69 -12.72 -4.41
N ARG A 106 -12.25 -12.96 -3.16
CA ARG A 106 -10.85 -12.75 -2.73
C ARG A 106 -9.85 -13.51 -3.61
N MET A 107 -10.15 -14.75 -3.96
CA MET A 107 -9.32 -15.61 -4.82
C MET A 107 -9.73 -15.58 -6.29
N GLY A 108 -10.64 -14.67 -6.67
CA GLY A 108 -11.03 -14.46 -8.06
C GLY A 108 -9.91 -13.78 -8.86
N LEU A 109 -9.91 -14.01 -10.18
CA LEU A 109 -8.88 -13.53 -11.11
C LEU A 109 -8.51 -12.06 -10.91
N LEU A 110 -9.49 -11.20 -10.65
CA LEU A 110 -9.26 -9.75 -10.55
C LEU A 110 -8.63 -9.35 -9.21
N ARG A 111 -9.00 -10.02 -8.11
CA ARG A 111 -8.61 -9.62 -6.75
C ARG A 111 -7.43 -10.41 -6.21
N ARG A 112 -7.21 -11.62 -6.71
CA ARG A 112 -6.18 -12.55 -6.21
C ARG A 112 -4.80 -11.93 -6.08
N PRO A 113 -4.22 -11.22 -7.08
CA PRO A 113 -2.88 -10.66 -6.96
C PRO A 113 -2.73 -9.69 -5.78
N PHE A 114 -3.78 -8.90 -5.53
CA PHE A 114 -3.80 -7.92 -4.43
C PHE A 114 -3.99 -8.61 -3.08
N SER A 115 -4.83 -9.64 -3.02
CA SER A 115 -5.04 -10.45 -1.81
C SER A 115 -3.76 -11.18 -1.40
N GLU A 116 -3.07 -11.81 -2.35
CA GLU A 116 -1.81 -12.50 -2.11
C GLU A 116 -0.71 -11.55 -1.62
N ALA A 117 -0.58 -10.36 -2.23
CA ALA A 117 0.38 -9.36 -1.79
C ALA A 117 0.06 -8.84 -0.38
N THR A 118 -1.23 -8.61 -0.08
CA THR A 118 -1.68 -8.19 1.25
C THR A 118 -1.43 -9.28 2.29
N ASP A 119 -1.66 -10.55 1.97
CA ASP A 119 -1.40 -11.66 2.89
C ASP A 119 0.08 -11.77 3.26
N LYS A 120 0.99 -11.50 2.32
CA LYS A 120 2.43 -11.43 2.56
C LYS A 120 2.80 -10.27 3.47
N LEU A 121 2.23 -9.09 3.24
CA LEU A 121 2.41 -7.94 4.12
C LEU A 121 1.92 -8.24 5.54
N VAL A 122 0.73 -8.81 5.69
CA VAL A 122 0.20 -9.20 7.00
C VAL A 122 1.09 -10.24 7.68
N GLY A 123 1.62 -11.19 6.91
CA GLY A 123 2.60 -12.16 7.39
C GLY A 123 3.87 -11.49 7.91
N ALA A 124 4.43 -10.55 7.14
CA ALA A 124 5.62 -9.77 7.53
C ALA A 124 5.40 -9.00 8.83
N VAL A 125 4.27 -8.29 8.92
CA VAL A 125 3.90 -7.53 10.14
C VAL A 125 3.80 -8.45 11.35
N ARG A 126 3.11 -9.59 11.22
CA ARG A 126 2.94 -10.56 12.32
C ARG A 126 4.25 -11.19 12.78
N MET A 127 5.15 -11.47 11.84
CA MET A 127 6.47 -12.05 12.15
C MET A 127 7.49 -11.00 12.57
N GLY A 128 7.18 -9.71 12.44
CA GLY A 128 8.12 -8.63 12.72
C GLY A 128 9.35 -8.65 11.79
N CYS A 129 9.19 -9.03 10.51
CA CYS A 129 10.26 -9.11 9.55
C CYS A 129 9.97 -8.26 8.30
N SER A 130 10.92 -8.12 7.38
CA SER A 130 10.68 -7.44 6.11
C SER A 130 9.71 -8.22 5.22
N VAL A 131 9.03 -7.51 4.31
CA VAL A 131 8.14 -8.13 3.32
C VAL A 131 8.91 -9.08 2.40
N GLU A 132 10.15 -8.75 2.06
CA GLU A 132 11.06 -9.63 1.32
C GLU A 132 11.29 -10.96 2.05
N HIS A 133 11.59 -10.90 3.34
CA HIS A 133 11.81 -12.11 4.14
C HIS A 133 10.54 -12.97 4.24
N ALA A 134 9.39 -12.34 4.48
CA ALA A 134 8.09 -13.04 4.49
C ALA A 134 7.78 -13.69 3.14
N GLN A 135 8.16 -13.04 2.03
CA GLN A 135 8.02 -13.59 0.69
C GLN A 135 8.83 -14.87 0.50
N LEU A 136 10.08 -14.88 0.95
CA LEU A 136 10.96 -16.05 0.87
C LEU A 136 10.43 -17.21 1.72
N LEU A 137 10.00 -16.95 2.94
CA LEU A 137 9.43 -17.96 3.83
C LEU A 137 8.13 -18.57 3.27
N GLY A 138 7.34 -17.79 2.56
CA GLY A 138 6.12 -18.25 1.90
C GLY A 138 6.34 -19.03 0.58
N GLY A 139 7.58 -19.39 0.24
CA GLY A 139 7.93 -20.09 -0.99
C GLY A 139 7.81 -19.21 -2.25
N GLY A 140 7.74 -17.90 -2.08
CA GLY A 140 7.75 -16.95 -3.16
C GLY A 140 9.14 -16.71 -3.72
N ASN A 141 9.21 -16.16 -4.95
CA ASN A 141 10.48 -15.82 -5.57
C ASN A 141 10.94 -14.42 -5.12
N ALA A 142 12.18 -14.29 -4.64
CA ALA A 142 12.79 -13.01 -4.26
C ALA A 142 12.79 -11.99 -5.42
N SER A 143 12.85 -12.45 -6.68
CA SER A 143 12.79 -11.59 -7.86
C SER A 143 11.45 -10.84 -8.04
N SER A 144 10.42 -11.17 -7.26
CA SER A 144 9.15 -10.43 -7.26
C SER A 144 9.14 -9.21 -6.32
N VAL A 145 10.21 -9.03 -5.56
CA VAL A 145 10.43 -7.87 -4.67
C VAL A 145 11.43 -6.95 -5.36
N ASP A 146 11.15 -5.67 -5.38
CA ASP A 146 12.09 -4.69 -5.94
C ASP A 146 13.17 -4.29 -4.93
N THR A 147 14.09 -3.42 -5.37
CA THR A 147 15.25 -2.99 -4.57
C THR A 147 14.86 -2.28 -3.26
N ASP A 148 13.64 -1.76 -3.17
CA ASP A 148 13.13 -1.06 -1.99
C ASP A 148 12.34 -1.98 -1.05
N GLY A 149 12.35 -3.29 -1.31
CA GLY A 149 11.58 -4.27 -0.53
C GLY A 149 10.09 -4.27 -0.82
N MET A 150 9.67 -3.71 -1.98
CA MET A 150 8.27 -3.56 -2.35
C MET A 150 7.80 -4.70 -3.26
N VAL A 151 6.63 -5.27 -2.96
CA VAL A 151 5.93 -6.22 -3.84
C VAL A 151 4.94 -5.47 -4.72
N ARG A 152 5.07 -5.60 -6.03
CA ARG A 152 4.14 -4.98 -6.99
C ARG A 152 2.99 -5.91 -7.31
N ALA A 153 1.80 -5.60 -6.80
CA ALA A 153 0.57 -6.29 -7.15
C ALA A 153 -0.04 -5.65 -8.41
N LYS A 154 0.02 -6.37 -9.53
CA LYS A 154 -0.54 -5.93 -10.81
C LYS A 154 -1.81 -6.73 -11.12
N PRO A 155 -2.80 -6.12 -11.81
CA PRO A 155 -3.94 -6.88 -12.33
C PRO A 155 -3.49 -8.07 -13.17
N ALA A 156 -4.21 -9.20 -13.05
CA ALA A 156 -3.94 -10.39 -13.85
C ALA A 156 -4.38 -10.28 -15.32
N VAL A 157 -4.91 -9.12 -15.71
CA VAL A 157 -5.38 -8.83 -17.06
C VAL A 157 -4.65 -7.61 -17.63
N PRO A 158 -4.53 -7.50 -18.98
CA PRO A 158 -3.93 -6.34 -19.63
C PRO A 158 -4.59 -5.02 -19.20
N ALA A 159 -3.82 -3.93 -19.18
CA ALA A 159 -4.26 -2.62 -18.67
C ALA A 159 -5.53 -2.09 -19.35
N LEU A 160 -5.67 -2.28 -20.67
CA LEU A 160 -6.88 -1.87 -21.40
C LEU A 160 -8.13 -2.62 -20.93
N ILE A 161 -8.00 -3.93 -20.72
CA ILE A 161 -9.09 -4.77 -20.21
C ILE A 161 -9.40 -4.38 -18.77
N TRP A 162 -8.38 -4.16 -17.95
CA TRP A 162 -8.54 -3.68 -16.59
C TRP A 162 -9.35 -2.39 -16.52
N ARG A 163 -8.99 -1.38 -17.31
CA ARG A 163 -9.73 -0.11 -17.37
C ARG A 163 -11.21 -0.30 -17.76
N ALA A 164 -11.48 -1.15 -18.75
CA ALA A 164 -12.84 -1.44 -19.17
C ALA A 164 -13.66 -2.11 -18.05
N ILE A 165 -13.06 -3.08 -17.34
CA ILE A 165 -13.69 -3.75 -16.20
C ILE A 165 -14.00 -2.75 -15.08
N ILE A 166 -13.03 -1.92 -14.69
CA ILE A 166 -13.22 -0.94 -13.61
C ILE A 166 -14.27 0.08 -13.96
N LYS A 167 -14.29 0.59 -15.19
CA LYS A 167 -15.33 1.51 -15.68
C LYS A 167 -16.72 0.87 -15.59
N ARG A 168 -16.85 -0.40 -15.95
CA ARG A 168 -18.13 -1.12 -15.90
C ARG A 168 -18.58 -1.39 -14.47
N LEU A 169 -17.68 -1.83 -13.59
CA LEU A 169 -17.99 -2.07 -12.18
C LEU A 169 -18.36 -0.76 -11.46
N GLY A 170 -17.66 0.34 -11.76
CA GLY A 170 -17.97 1.65 -11.20
C GLY A 170 -19.34 2.18 -11.64
N ALA A 171 -19.74 1.96 -12.90
CA ALA A 171 -21.05 2.32 -13.39
C ALA A 171 -22.18 1.52 -12.70
N HIS A 172 -21.98 0.23 -12.45
CA HIS A 172 -22.95 -0.59 -11.72
C HIS A 172 -23.10 -0.19 -10.24
N ALA A 173 -22.02 0.26 -9.61
CA ALA A 173 -22.08 0.74 -8.23
C ALA A 173 -22.89 2.04 -8.08
N GLN A 174 -22.93 2.87 -9.13
CA GLN A 174 -23.71 4.11 -9.16
C GLN A 174 -25.20 3.90 -9.50
N SER A 175 -25.55 2.81 -10.17
CA SER A 175 -26.95 2.51 -10.56
C SER A 175 -27.76 1.79 -9.49
N ASN A 176 -27.13 1.35 -8.39
CA ASN A 176 -27.79 0.63 -7.29
C ASN A 176 -27.95 1.49 -6.02
N ILE A 177 -27.88 2.83 -6.16
CA ILE A 177 -28.17 3.83 -5.14
C ILE A 177 -29.40 4.65 -5.58
#